data_6fcc6367ff3e4e543c3dde5cc0a41d06
#
_entry.id   6fcc6367ff3e4e543c3dde5cc0a41d06
#
_cell.length_a   1.000
_cell.length_b   1.000
_cell.length_c   1.000
_cell.angle_alpha   90.00
_cell.angle_beta   90.00
_cell.angle_gamma   90.00
#
_symmetry.space_group_name_H-M   'P 1'
#
loop_
_entity.id
_entity.type
_entity.pdbx_description
1 polymer ?
#
loop_
_entity_poly.entity_id
_entity_poly.type
_entity_poly.pdbx_seq_one_letter_code
_entity_poly.pdbx_strand_id
1 'polypeptide(L)'
;MINGPDERRGCSGKADIEEFPCTRIAKTVQKKQEVEMSELQKMRIRLKAYDHALLDQSAAKIVEAAKKTGADVSGPIPLPTEKEVVTILRAVHKYKDSREQFEQRTHKRLIDITNATVDTTNEITKLEMPAGVDIEIKL
;
A
#
# COMPACT_ATOMS: atom_id res chain seq x y z
N MET A 1 -12.82 19.15 -80.06
CA MET A 1 -11.45 19.10 -80.50
C MET A 1 -10.63 18.52 -79.39
N ILE A 2 -10.12 17.38 -79.71
CA ILE A 2 -8.86 16.72 -79.46
C ILE A 2 -8.82 15.98 -78.07
N ASN A 3 -9.13 14.75 -78.10
CA ASN A 3 -8.38 13.51 -78.16
C ASN A 3 -7.67 13.12 -76.84
N GLY A 4 -8.05 11.94 -76.37
CA GLY A 4 -7.41 11.09 -75.42
C GLY A 4 -6.02 10.60 -75.92
N PRO A 5 -5.37 9.62 -75.36
CA PRO A 5 -5.89 8.26 -75.06
C PRO A 5 -5.35 7.64 -73.72
N ASP A 6 -6.06 6.76 -73.20
CA ASP A 6 -5.83 5.35 -72.88
C ASP A 6 -4.35 4.88 -72.86
N GLU A 7 -3.91 4.44 -71.73
CA GLU A 7 -2.89 3.36 -71.63
C GLU A 7 -3.00 2.58 -70.33
N ARG A 8 -3.64 1.41 -70.45
CA ARG A 8 -3.57 0.30 -69.52
C ARG A 8 -2.12 -0.20 -69.45
N ARG A 9 -1.55 -0.25 -68.29
CA ARG A 9 -0.51 -1.25 -68.02
C ARG A 9 -0.73 -1.84 -66.64
N GLY A 10 -1.12 -3.09 -66.65
CA GLY A 10 -1.09 -3.96 -65.50
C GLY A 10 0.32 -4.17 -64.97
N CYS A 11 0.45 -4.11 -63.70
CA CYS A 11 1.55 -4.71 -63.00
C CYS A 11 0.97 -5.68 -61.99
N SER A 12 0.97 -6.95 -62.39
CA SER A 12 0.90 -8.08 -61.50
C SER A 12 2.22 -8.11 -60.70
N GLY A 13 2.16 -7.65 -59.47
CA GLY A 13 3.22 -7.80 -58.52
C GLY A 13 2.63 -8.43 -57.27
N LYS A 14 2.82 -9.73 -57.09
CA LYS A 14 2.69 -10.37 -55.80
C LYS A 14 3.72 -9.72 -54.90
N ALA A 15 3.25 -8.84 -54.02
CA ALA A 15 4.03 -8.38 -52.89
C ALA A 15 3.54 -9.18 -51.69
N ASP A 16 4.40 -10.05 -51.20
CA ASP A 16 4.29 -10.72 -49.94
C ASP A 16 4.04 -9.66 -48.85
N ILE A 17 2.84 -9.70 -48.28
CA ILE A 17 2.51 -8.89 -47.12
C ILE A 17 3.24 -9.55 -45.94
N GLU A 18 4.45 -9.06 -45.67
CA GLU A 18 5.10 -9.35 -44.40
C GLU A 18 4.17 -8.84 -43.28
N GLU A 19 3.56 -9.77 -42.60
CA GLU A 19 2.85 -9.53 -41.33
C GLU A 19 3.77 -8.84 -40.33
N PHE A 20 3.72 -7.54 -40.27
CA PHE A 20 4.31 -6.82 -39.16
C PHE A 20 3.66 -7.29 -37.85
N PRO A 21 4.43 -7.72 -36.87
CA PRO A 21 3.89 -8.26 -35.62
C PRO A 21 3.32 -7.17 -34.73
N CYS A 22 2.20 -6.58 -35.16
CA CYS A 22 1.43 -5.64 -34.35
C CYS A 22 0.92 -6.26 -33.04
N THR A 23 0.80 -7.59 -32.99
CA THR A 23 0.30 -8.32 -31.82
C THR A 23 1.27 -8.34 -30.64
N ARG A 24 2.57 -8.18 -30.86
CA ARG A 24 3.54 -8.13 -29.75
C ARG A 24 3.53 -6.80 -29.00
N ILE A 25 3.36 -5.70 -29.71
CA ILE A 25 3.33 -4.35 -29.11
C ILE A 25 2.07 -4.17 -28.27
N ALA A 26 0.91 -4.63 -28.78
CA ALA A 26 -0.36 -4.54 -28.04
C ALA A 26 -0.34 -5.33 -26.72
N LYS A 27 0.24 -6.56 -26.73
CA LYS A 27 0.39 -7.38 -25.53
C LYS A 27 1.37 -6.78 -24.52
N THR A 28 2.41 -6.09 -24.98
CA THR A 28 3.39 -5.43 -24.10
C THR A 28 2.80 -4.18 -23.44
N VAL A 29 1.98 -3.43 -24.18
CA VAL A 29 1.30 -2.23 -23.64
C VAL A 29 0.22 -2.62 -22.63
N GLN A 30 -0.58 -3.67 -22.94
CA GLN A 30 -1.58 -4.18 -22.00
C GLN A 30 -0.95 -4.71 -20.70
N LYS A 31 0.15 -5.47 -20.79
CA LYS A 31 0.87 -5.98 -19.63
C LYS A 31 1.48 -4.85 -18.78
N LYS A 32 1.92 -3.77 -19.42
CA LYS A 32 2.43 -2.59 -18.72
C LYS A 32 1.33 -1.82 -18.02
N GLN A 33 0.14 -1.72 -18.62
CA GLN A 33 -1.04 -1.10 -17.99
C GLN A 33 -1.60 -1.93 -16.84
N GLU A 34 -1.60 -3.27 -16.93
CA GLU A 34 -1.99 -4.16 -15.84
C GLU A 34 -1.02 -4.07 -14.65
N VAL A 35 0.28 -3.95 -14.92
CA VAL A 35 1.30 -3.76 -13.88
C VAL A 35 1.17 -2.39 -13.21
N GLU A 36 0.91 -1.32 -13.96
CA GLU A 36 0.68 0.03 -13.41
C GLU A 36 -0.62 0.11 -12.59
N MET A 37 -1.69 -0.61 -12.99
CA MET A 37 -2.92 -0.70 -12.19
C MET A 37 -2.74 -1.52 -10.90
N SER A 38 -1.87 -2.53 -10.89
CA SER A 38 -1.57 -3.30 -9.68
C SER A 38 -0.67 -2.53 -8.69
N GLU A 39 0.15 -1.61 -9.16
CA GLU A 39 0.98 -0.75 -8.30
C GLU A 39 0.16 0.32 -7.54
N LEU A 40 -1.07 0.61 -7.96
CA LEU A 40 -1.95 1.61 -7.34
C LEU A 40 -2.68 1.11 -6.09
N GLN A 41 -2.68 -0.17 -5.81
CA GLN A 41 -3.32 -0.73 -4.61
C GLN A 41 -2.31 -0.95 -3.48
N LYS A 42 -1.72 0.13 -3.01
CA LYS A 42 -0.90 0.11 -1.80
C LYS A 42 -1.77 0.41 -0.59
N MET A 43 -1.89 -0.57 0.28
CA MET A 43 -2.56 -0.41 1.57
C MET A 43 -1.52 -0.10 2.63
N ARG A 44 -1.72 1.00 3.34
CA ARG A 44 -0.86 1.42 4.45
C ARG A 44 -1.59 1.31 5.76
N ILE A 45 -1.08 0.48 6.65
CA ILE A 45 -1.65 0.23 7.98
C ILE A 45 -0.75 0.89 9.01
N ARG A 46 -1.34 1.74 9.85
CA ARG A 46 -0.68 2.34 11.00
C ARG A 46 -1.29 1.76 12.26
N LEU A 47 -0.44 1.25 13.13
CA LEU A 47 -0.80 0.74 14.44
C LEU A 47 -0.31 1.71 15.51
N LYS A 48 -1.14 1.98 16.49
CA LYS A 48 -0.81 2.81 17.66
C LYS A 48 -1.22 2.07 18.93
N ALA A 49 -0.37 2.07 19.93
CA ALA A 49 -0.69 1.51 21.24
C ALA A 49 0.21 2.11 22.33
N TYR A 50 -0.23 2.04 23.56
CA TYR A 50 0.58 2.41 24.71
C TYR A 50 1.54 1.30 25.11
N ASP A 51 1.17 0.04 24.87
CA ASP A 51 2.02 -1.12 25.13
C ASP A 51 2.70 -1.63 23.85
N HIS A 52 4.02 -1.67 23.87
CA HIS A 52 4.82 -2.15 22.75
C HIS A 52 4.67 -3.65 22.50
N ALA A 53 4.49 -4.46 23.56
CA ALA A 53 4.38 -5.91 23.44
C ALA A 53 3.08 -6.32 22.72
N LEU A 54 1.95 -5.72 23.09
CA LEU A 54 0.66 -5.94 22.43
C LEU A 54 0.69 -5.44 20.98
N LEU A 55 1.36 -4.32 20.73
CA LEU A 55 1.51 -3.76 19.40
C LEU A 55 2.27 -4.70 18.46
N ASP A 56 3.39 -5.26 18.93
CA ASP A 56 4.21 -6.17 18.11
C ASP A 56 3.50 -7.51 17.86
N GLN A 57 2.74 -8.04 18.82
CA GLN A 57 1.89 -9.21 18.62
C GLN A 57 0.79 -8.96 17.58
N SER A 58 0.17 -7.79 17.64
CA SER A 58 -0.87 -7.39 16.68
C SER A 58 -0.29 -7.21 15.27
N ALA A 59 0.88 -6.60 15.16
CA ALA A 59 1.60 -6.46 13.90
C ALA A 59 1.93 -7.83 13.27
N ALA A 60 2.38 -8.80 14.08
CA ALA A 60 2.66 -10.16 13.61
C ALA A 60 1.42 -10.84 13.05
N LYS A 61 0.26 -10.75 13.74
CA LYS A 61 -1.01 -11.29 13.27
C LYS A 61 -1.45 -10.72 11.91
N ILE A 62 -1.32 -9.40 11.73
CA ILE A 62 -1.65 -8.75 10.46
C ILE A 62 -0.74 -9.24 9.32
N VAL A 63 0.57 -9.33 9.58
CA VAL A 63 1.54 -9.83 8.60
C VAL A 63 1.25 -11.28 8.20
N GLU A 64 0.89 -12.13 9.15
CA GLU A 64 0.53 -13.52 8.88
C GLU A 64 -0.76 -13.62 8.04
N ALA A 65 -1.78 -12.83 8.35
CA ALA A 65 -3.01 -12.79 7.59
C ALA A 65 -2.78 -12.30 6.15
N ALA A 66 -2.01 -11.22 5.98
CA ALA A 66 -1.68 -10.71 4.66
C ALA A 66 -0.84 -11.68 3.82
N LYS A 67 0.08 -12.42 4.44
CA LYS A 67 0.85 -13.48 3.76
C LYS A 67 -0.03 -14.67 3.34
N LYS A 68 -1.04 -15.04 4.12
CA LYS A 68 -1.99 -16.11 3.77
C LYS A 68 -2.79 -15.80 2.51
N THR A 69 -3.11 -14.52 2.28
CA THR A 69 -3.82 -14.07 1.07
C THR A 69 -2.90 -13.82 -0.13
N GLY A 70 -1.59 -14.04 0.03
CA GLY A 70 -0.61 -13.89 -1.05
C GLY A 70 -0.22 -12.44 -1.36
N ALA A 71 -0.50 -11.50 -0.47
CA ALA A 71 -0.08 -10.11 -0.61
C ALA A 71 1.40 -9.93 -0.21
N ASP A 72 2.07 -9.00 -0.86
CA ASP A 72 3.44 -8.63 -0.52
C ASP A 72 3.45 -7.65 0.66
N VAL A 73 4.07 -8.05 1.76
CA VAL A 73 4.14 -7.24 2.98
C VAL A 73 5.54 -6.67 3.15
N SER A 74 5.63 -5.35 3.16
CA SER A 74 6.81 -4.63 3.62
C SER A 74 6.70 -4.46 5.13
N GLY A 75 7.49 -5.23 5.88
CA GLY A 75 7.43 -5.56 7.30
C GLY A 75 7.06 -4.43 8.28
N PRO A 76 6.81 -4.75 9.55
CA PRO A 76 6.48 -3.74 10.55
C PRO A 76 7.66 -2.78 10.75
N ILE A 77 7.50 -1.54 10.31
CA ILE A 77 8.49 -0.48 10.44
C ILE A 77 8.22 0.26 11.74
N PRO A 78 9.16 0.29 12.69
CA PRO A 78 9.00 1.07 13.91
C PRO A 78 9.09 2.56 13.60
N LEU A 79 8.10 3.32 14.03
CA LEU A 79 8.11 4.77 13.99
C LEU A 79 8.57 5.34 15.35
N PRO A 80 9.09 6.56 15.39
CA PRO A 80 9.47 7.20 16.65
C PRO A 80 8.32 7.22 17.66
N THR A 81 8.62 6.81 18.90
CA THR A 81 7.65 6.83 20.01
C THR A 81 7.37 8.27 20.42
N GLU A 82 6.13 8.62 20.48
CA GLU A 82 5.67 9.91 20.99
C GLU A 82 5.61 9.87 22.51
N LYS A 83 6.24 10.85 23.14
CA LYS A 83 6.30 10.97 24.59
C LYS A 83 5.63 12.27 25.02
N GLU A 84 4.65 12.14 25.87
CA GLU A 84 3.98 13.27 26.49
C GLU A 84 4.28 13.26 27.99
N VAL A 85 4.90 14.32 28.50
CA VAL A 85 5.28 14.44 29.90
C VAL A 85 4.42 15.49 30.56
N VAL A 86 3.63 15.07 31.55
CA VAL A 86 2.76 15.93 32.34
C VAL A 86 3.34 16.10 33.75
N THR A 87 3.64 17.32 34.11
CA THR A 87 4.16 17.67 35.45
C THR A 87 3.06 18.19 36.32
N ILE A 88 2.81 17.54 37.44
CA ILE A 88 1.76 17.89 38.41
C ILE A 88 2.41 18.28 39.74
N LEU A 89 1.87 19.32 40.40
CA LEU A 89 2.28 19.67 41.73
C LEU A 89 1.69 18.67 42.75
N ARG A 90 2.50 18.17 43.69
CA ARG A 90 2.02 17.25 44.73
C ARG A 90 1.13 17.92 45.75
N ALA A 91 1.36 19.21 46.03
CA ALA A 91 0.58 19.98 46.98
C ALA A 91 -0.20 21.09 46.28
N VAL A 92 -1.40 21.35 46.77
CA VAL A 92 -2.29 22.39 46.27
C VAL A 92 -1.73 23.80 46.52
N HIS A 93 -0.93 23.96 47.59
CA HIS A 93 -0.41 25.25 48.03
C HIS A 93 0.97 25.12 48.65
N LYS A 94 1.81 26.18 48.54
CA LYS A 94 3.10 26.39 49.22
C LYS A 94 4.32 25.64 48.67
N TYR A 95 4.24 24.35 48.29
CA TYR A 95 5.41 23.57 47.92
C TYR A 95 5.61 23.54 46.41
N LYS A 96 6.11 24.61 45.83
CA LYS A 96 6.34 24.75 44.37
C LYS A 96 7.35 23.74 43.80
N ASP A 97 8.35 23.36 44.60
CA ASP A 97 9.43 22.48 44.13
C ASP A 97 9.07 21.01 44.22
N SER A 98 8.01 20.66 44.95
CA SER A 98 7.54 19.28 45.04
C SER A 98 6.60 18.97 43.90
N ARG A 99 7.19 18.38 42.82
CA ARG A 99 6.48 18.02 41.57
C ARG A 99 6.57 16.53 41.32
N GLU A 100 5.57 16.01 40.62
CA GLU A 100 5.51 14.65 40.11
C GLU A 100 5.34 14.68 38.60
N GLN A 101 6.12 13.86 37.89
CA GLN A 101 6.07 13.79 36.46
C GLN A 101 5.47 12.46 36.03
N PHE A 102 4.45 12.53 35.17
CA PHE A 102 3.85 11.38 34.54
C PHE A 102 4.18 11.39 33.05
N GLU A 103 4.50 10.23 32.50
CA GLU A 103 4.89 10.08 31.12
C GLU A 103 3.90 9.12 30.41
N GLN A 104 3.34 9.58 29.32
CA GLN A 104 2.53 8.76 28.41
C GLN A 104 3.34 8.50 27.14
N ARG A 105 3.54 7.23 26.79
CA ARG A 105 4.27 6.82 25.61
C ARG A 105 3.32 6.17 24.62
N THR A 106 3.28 6.71 23.39
CA THR A 106 2.54 6.10 22.29
C THR A 106 3.50 5.49 21.29
N HIS A 107 3.48 4.16 21.22
CA HIS A 107 4.27 3.40 20.25
C HIS A 107 3.52 3.32 18.92
N LYS A 108 4.25 3.42 17.81
CA LYS A 108 3.68 3.42 16.45
C LYS A 108 4.41 2.41 15.58
N ARG A 109 3.65 1.66 14.76
CA ARG A 109 4.19 0.76 13.73
C ARG A 109 3.50 1.05 12.41
N LEU A 110 4.26 0.90 11.33
CA LEU A 110 3.79 1.06 9.96
C LEU A 110 3.98 -0.25 9.21
N ILE A 111 2.94 -0.69 8.52
CA ILE A 111 2.98 -1.86 7.65
C ILE A 111 2.47 -1.41 6.28
N ASP A 112 3.28 -1.58 5.24
CA ASP A 112 2.89 -1.32 3.87
C ASP A 112 2.61 -2.67 3.17
N ILE A 113 1.43 -2.82 2.62
CA ILE A 113 1.00 -4.00 1.88
C ILE A 113 0.85 -3.59 0.42
N THR A 114 1.53 -4.30 -0.45
CA THR A 114 1.42 -4.16 -1.91
C THR A 114 0.66 -5.36 -2.47
N ASN A 115 -0.02 -5.17 -3.60
CA ASN A 115 -0.85 -6.19 -4.23
C ASN A 115 -2.00 -6.68 -3.32
N ALA A 116 -2.59 -5.75 -2.54
CA ALA A 116 -3.73 -6.07 -1.69
C ALA A 116 -4.97 -6.41 -2.55
N THR A 117 -5.52 -7.61 -2.36
CA THR A 117 -6.78 -8.02 -2.96
C THR A 117 -7.96 -7.66 -2.04
N VAL A 118 -9.17 -7.73 -2.55
CA VAL A 118 -10.40 -7.55 -1.75
C VAL A 118 -10.45 -8.57 -0.59
N ASP A 119 -9.98 -9.79 -0.83
CA ASP A 119 -9.90 -10.83 0.20
C ASP A 119 -8.93 -10.46 1.31
N THR A 120 -7.77 -9.86 0.97
CA THR A 120 -6.80 -9.37 1.96
C THR A 120 -7.44 -8.32 2.88
N THR A 121 -8.19 -7.38 2.31
CA THR A 121 -8.88 -6.33 3.08
C THR A 121 -9.93 -6.94 4.01
N ASN A 122 -10.72 -7.91 3.51
CA ASN A 122 -11.73 -8.60 4.30
C ASN A 122 -11.14 -9.42 5.45
N GLU A 123 -10.02 -10.12 5.21
CA GLU A 123 -9.33 -10.89 6.25
C GLU A 123 -8.75 -9.99 7.33
N ILE A 124 -8.11 -8.87 6.96
CA ILE A 124 -7.57 -7.90 7.92
C ILE A 124 -8.68 -7.27 8.77
N THR A 125 -9.85 -6.98 8.17
CA THR A 125 -10.99 -6.40 8.90
C THR A 125 -11.62 -7.39 9.89
N LYS A 126 -11.56 -8.70 9.60
CA LYS A 126 -12.09 -9.76 10.49
C LYS A 126 -11.16 -10.13 11.63
N LEU A 127 -9.90 -9.66 11.61
CA LEU A 127 -8.95 -9.98 12.67
C LEU A 127 -9.39 -9.38 14.01
N GLU A 128 -9.48 -10.21 15.01
CA GLU A 128 -9.71 -9.77 16.37
C GLU A 128 -8.42 -9.20 16.96
N MET A 129 -8.44 -7.92 17.25
CA MET A 129 -7.33 -7.20 17.86
C MET A 129 -7.51 -7.08 19.36
N PRO A 130 -6.42 -7.13 20.14
CA PRO A 130 -6.50 -6.90 21.57
C PRO A 130 -6.95 -5.46 21.88
N ALA A 131 -7.66 -5.29 22.97
CA ALA A 131 -8.03 -3.96 23.46
C ALA A 131 -6.76 -3.12 23.73
N GLY A 132 -6.78 -1.85 23.32
CA GLY A 132 -5.65 -0.93 23.50
C GLY A 132 -4.74 -0.78 22.27
N VAL A 133 -5.09 -1.38 21.14
CA VAL A 133 -4.42 -1.17 19.85
C VAL A 133 -5.37 -0.46 18.89
N ASP A 134 -4.99 0.73 18.46
CA ASP A 134 -5.69 1.50 17.44
C ASP A 134 -5.11 1.19 16.05
N ILE A 135 -6.00 1.00 15.06
CA ILE A 135 -5.63 0.66 13.69
C ILE A 135 -6.18 1.72 12.74
N GLU A 136 -5.30 2.33 11.98
CA GLU A 136 -5.64 3.22 10.88
C GLU A 136 -5.23 2.56 9.55
N ILE A 137 -6.21 2.33 8.66
CA ILE A 137 -5.97 1.79 7.32
C ILE A 137 -6.15 2.91 6.30
N LYS A 138 -5.14 3.10 5.46
CA LYS A 138 -5.17 4.02 4.30
C LYS A 138 -4.93 3.22 3.03
N LEU A 139 -5.84 3.35 2.11
CA LEU A 139 -5.80 2.82 0.74
C LEU A 139 -5.21 3.85 -0.21
#